data_4f7c62d47e4fe0c07f3e79c4d4bdfd44
#
_entry.id   4f7c62d47e4fe0c07f3e79c4d4bdfd44
#
_cell.length_a   1.000
_cell.length_b   1.000
_cell.length_c   1.000
_cell.angle_alpha   90.00
_cell.angle_beta   90.00
_cell.angle_gamma   90.00
#
_symmetry.space_group_name_H-M   'P 1'
#
loop_
_entity.id
_entity.type
_entity.pdbx_description
1 polymer ?
#
loop_
_entity_poly.entity_id
_entity_poly.type
_entity_poly.pdbx_seq_one_letter_code
_entity_poly.pdbx_strand_id
1 'polypeptide(L)'
;MLVKVSVENFKSFDKAAELTMISSNKIRTNANHRLKIKSTQLLKYAVVYGANASGKTNLALFFKFFKDSVCNGIPIEATQMFCKNRQENKERESSFEIQITVGDKFYAYGFSAVLSRRKVTGEWLYELYQNGSAKCLFEREGSKRPVLNDGITLTNTEKNKFETYVDDFEGNETSLFLPEMNRGKKYSTRSKLLFFRDVYDWIQNHISIITPDTPLIDLEYYYDDNSLKLINKLIKTFDTGISQVKIEEITLDELSNALPKSVFDKMMQHVKNRMEEQEEPSFRMTMRSKETFFNIEVEGHSEPKVTTIRLHHNKSFYEFGFDEESDGTRRLFDLMDMLLNKREDVLYVVDELERSLHPKLTERFLQLFMQLHDEQRMQLLFTTHESSIMDQAIFRRDEIWFVERNAENASSIYSLDRFKERYDKVLSKAYLEGRYGAIPVFSTFDFREEE
;
A
#
# COMPACT_ATOMS: atom_id res chain seq x y z
N MET A 1 6.08 9.79 5.26
CA MET A 1 5.21 10.04 4.07
C MET A 1 5.96 9.73 2.80
N LEU A 2 5.25 9.27 1.77
CA LEU A 2 5.81 9.09 0.42
C LEU A 2 6.07 10.44 -0.25
N VAL A 3 7.21 10.57 -0.91
CA VAL A 3 7.60 11.74 -1.71
C VAL A 3 7.61 11.41 -3.19
N LYS A 4 8.22 10.29 -3.56
CA LYS A 4 8.36 9.85 -4.95
C LYS A 4 8.57 8.34 -5.02
N VAL A 5 8.14 7.73 -6.11
CA VAL A 5 8.51 6.36 -6.49
C VAL A 5 9.09 6.34 -7.89
N SER A 6 10.02 5.42 -8.12
CA SER A 6 10.58 5.12 -9.44
C SER A 6 10.70 3.61 -9.61
N VAL A 7 10.29 3.11 -10.76
CA VAL A 7 10.35 1.69 -11.13
C VAL A 7 10.76 1.53 -12.57
N GLU A 8 11.66 0.59 -12.86
CA GLU A 8 12.15 0.28 -14.20
C GLU A 8 12.29 -1.23 -14.39
N ASN A 9 12.07 -1.69 -15.61
CA ASN A 9 12.11 -3.11 -16.00
C ASN A 9 11.29 -4.01 -15.06
N PHE A 10 10.05 -3.63 -14.79
CA PHE A 10 9.15 -4.37 -13.89
C PHE A 10 7.75 -4.47 -14.49
N LYS A 11 7.24 -5.70 -14.66
CA LYS A 11 5.90 -5.97 -15.22
C LYS A 11 5.72 -5.29 -16.59
N SER A 12 4.91 -4.24 -16.68
CA SER A 12 4.69 -3.47 -17.91
C SER A 12 5.57 -2.22 -18.03
N PHE A 13 6.31 -1.85 -16.98
CA PHE A 13 7.21 -0.70 -16.99
C PHE A 13 8.58 -1.09 -17.52
N ASP A 14 8.84 -0.80 -18.80
CA ASP A 14 10.11 -1.08 -19.47
C ASP A 14 11.19 -0.07 -19.12
N LYS A 15 10.85 1.22 -19.23
CA LYS A 15 11.69 2.36 -18.86
C LYS A 15 11.27 2.89 -17.49
N ALA A 16 12.11 3.72 -16.91
CA ALA A 16 11.82 4.37 -15.63
C ALA A 16 10.46 5.09 -15.65
N ALA A 17 9.58 4.65 -14.76
CA ALA A 17 8.27 5.24 -14.51
C ALA A 17 8.27 5.85 -13.12
N GLU A 18 7.87 7.12 -13.04
CA GLU A 18 7.98 7.91 -11.81
C GLU A 18 6.62 8.52 -11.43
N LEU A 19 6.27 8.45 -10.15
CA LEU A 19 5.14 9.16 -9.56
C LEU A 19 5.64 9.98 -8.37
N THR A 20 5.25 11.24 -8.30
CA THR A 20 5.61 12.13 -7.19
C THR A 20 4.39 12.60 -6.40
N MET A 21 4.54 12.67 -5.10
CA MET A 21 3.60 13.28 -4.18
C MET A 21 3.94 14.74 -3.85
N ILE A 22 4.92 15.35 -4.53
CA ILE A 22 5.25 16.76 -4.34
C ILE A 22 4.18 17.60 -5.04
N SER A 23 3.56 18.53 -4.28
CA SER A 23 2.51 19.38 -4.83
C SER A 23 3.06 20.46 -5.74
N SER A 24 2.32 20.74 -6.82
CA SER A 24 2.59 21.88 -7.69
C SER A 24 2.23 23.21 -6.99
N ASN A 25 3.16 24.16 -6.98
CA ASN A 25 2.92 25.49 -6.43
C ASN A 25 1.97 26.34 -7.31
N LYS A 26 1.66 25.89 -8.53
CA LYS A 26 0.79 26.60 -9.47
C LYS A 26 -0.69 26.34 -9.18
N ILE A 27 -1.02 25.24 -8.50
CA ILE A 27 -2.39 24.81 -8.22
C ILE A 27 -2.79 25.28 -6.83
N ARG A 28 -3.84 26.10 -6.75
CA ARG A 28 -4.32 26.69 -5.49
C ARG A 28 -5.59 26.04 -4.93
N THR A 29 -6.29 25.21 -5.73
CA THR A 29 -7.48 24.49 -5.31
C THR A 29 -7.16 23.45 -4.25
N ASN A 30 -8.12 23.06 -3.44
CA ASN A 30 -8.04 22.00 -2.43
C ASN A 30 -6.73 22.10 -1.60
N ALA A 31 -6.54 23.25 -0.94
CA ALA A 31 -5.29 23.52 -0.20
C ALA A 31 -5.08 22.55 0.98
N ASN A 32 -6.15 22.02 1.56
CA ASN A 32 -6.15 21.03 2.62
C ASN A 32 -5.67 19.62 2.16
N HIS A 33 -5.57 19.38 0.84
CA HIS A 33 -4.95 18.16 0.30
C HIS A 33 -3.42 18.14 0.39
N ARG A 34 -2.84 19.11 1.05
CA ARG A 34 -1.39 19.23 1.18
C ARG A 34 -0.95 19.24 2.63
N LEU A 35 0.13 18.55 2.89
CA LEU A 35 0.85 18.62 4.16
C LEU A 35 2.22 19.24 3.95
N LYS A 36 2.57 20.19 4.81
CA LYS A 36 3.87 20.87 4.76
C LYS A 36 4.86 20.14 5.66
N ILE A 37 5.96 19.67 5.08
CA ILE A 37 7.11 19.13 5.81
C ILE A 37 8.32 20.02 5.47
N LYS A 38 8.76 20.81 6.43
CA LYS A 38 9.72 21.91 6.22
C LYS A 38 9.25 22.87 5.11
N SER A 39 10.00 23.00 4.00
CA SER A 39 9.58 23.82 2.86
C SER A 39 8.85 23.05 1.77
N THR A 40 8.81 21.70 1.84
CA THR A 40 8.17 20.83 0.84
C THR A 40 6.71 20.63 1.20
N GLN A 41 5.84 20.74 0.21
CA GLN A 41 4.41 20.38 0.34
C GLN A 41 4.16 19.07 -0.35
N LEU A 42 3.64 18.10 0.40
CA LEU A 42 3.29 16.77 -0.10
C LEU A 42 1.77 16.62 -0.25
N LEU A 43 1.37 15.93 -1.30
CA LEU A 43 -0.03 15.60 -1.58
C LEU A 43 -0.51 14.47 -0.67
N LYS A 44 -1.79 14.51 -0.32
CA LYS A 44 -2.48 13.44 0.41
C LYS A 44 -3.05 12.38 -0.52
N TYR A 45 -3.34 12.74 -1.77
CA TYR A 45 -3.87 11.84 -2.77
C TYR A 45 -2.94 11.66 -3.96
N ALA A 46 -2.96 10.46 -4.53
CA ALA A 46 -2.60 10.19 -5.92
C ALA A 46 -3.63 9.23 -6.51
N VAL A 47 -4.42 9.68 -7.45
CA VAL A 47 -5.41 8.87 -8.16
C VAL A 47 -4.88 8.52 -9.55
N VAL A 48 -4.88 7.23 -9.88
CA VAL A 48 -4.25 6.70 -11.09
C VAL A 48 -5.32 6.12 -12.02
N TYR A 49 -5.53 6.80 -13.14
CA TYR A 49 -6.45 6.40 -14.20
C TYR A 49 -5.73 5.67 -15.35
N GLY A 50 -6.49 4.94 -16.14
CA GLY A 50 -5.98 4.30 -17.34
C GLY A 50 -6.92 3.21 -17.86
N ALA A 51 -6.74 2.82 -19.10
CA ALA A 51 -7.50 1.72 -19.71
C ALA A 51 -7.24 0.38 -18.99
N ASN A 52 -8.10 -0.61 -19.28
CA ASN A 52 -7.83 -1.99 -18.85
C ASN A 52 -6.50 -2.46 -19.42
N ALA A 53 -5.74 -3.22 -18.63
CA ALA A 53 -4.41 -3.70 -18.98
C ALA A 53 -3.34 -2.61 -19.26
N SER A 54 -3.60 -1.33 -18.92
CA SER A 54 -2.59 -0.25 -19.07
C SER A 54 -1.40 -0.37 -18.12
N GLY A 55 -1.54 -1.11 -17.00
CA GLY A 55 -0.50 -1.28 -16.00
C GLY A 55 -0.78 -0.63 -14.64
N LYS A 56 -2.00 -0.16 -14.36
CA LYS A 56 -2.39 0.41 -13.07
C LYS A 56 -2.11 -0.53 -11.90
N THR A 57 -2.59 -1.76 -11.99
CA THR A 57 -2.33 -2.82 -10.99
C THR A 57 -0.84 -3.09 -10.80
N ASN A 58 -0.02 -2.93 -11.85
CA ASN A 58 1.43 -3.12 -11.74
C ASN A 58 2.10 -2.06 -10.85
N LEU A 59 1.49 -0.88 -10.70
CA LEU A 59 1.95 0.12 -9.74
C LEU A 59 1.67 -0.32 -8.28
N ALA A 60 0.49 -0.87 -8.01
CA ALA A 60 0.19 -1.44 -6.68
C ALA A 60 1.07 -2.64 -6.37
N LEU A 61 1.31 -3.51 -7.38
CA LEU A 61 2.23 -4.64 -7.27
C LEU A 61 3.69 -4.22 -7.04
N PHE A 62 4.12 -3.05 -7.56
CA PHE A 62 5.42 -2.49 -7.22
C PHE A 62 5.57 -2.27 -5.72
N PHE A 63 4.60 -1.63 -5.06
CA PHE A 63 4.67 -1.38 -3.61
C PHE A 63 4.70 -2.70 -2.82
N LYS A 64 3.90 -3.68 -3.23
CA LYS A 64 3.90 -5.01 -2.61
C LYS A 64 5.25 -5.69 -2.77
N PHE A 65 5.75 -5.77 -4.00
CA PHE A 65 7.05 -6.36 -4.31
C PHE A 65 8.19 -5.67 -3.55
N PHE A 66 8.18 -4.32 -3.52
CA PHE A 66 9.20 -3.54 -2.84
C PHE A 66 9.21 -3.82 -1.33
N LYS A 67 8.04 -3.75 -0.70
CA LYS A 67 7.88 -4.06 0.73
C LYS A 67 8.30 -5.48 1.06
N ASP A 68 7.80 -6.46 0.30
CA ASP A 68 8.12 -7.88 0.49
C ASP A 68 9.62 -8.13 0.31
N SER A 69 10.26 -7.53 -0.71
CA SER A 69 11.70 -7.67 -0.95
C SER A 69 12.53 -7.10 0.21
N VAL A 70 12.14 -5.96 0.75
CA VAL A 70 12.81 -5.34 1.90
C VAL A 70 12.59 -6.13 3.18
N CYS A 71 11.37 -6.61 3.44
CA CYS A 71 11.07 -7.29 4.70
C CYS A 71 11.48 -8.77 4.72
N ASN A 72 11.34 -9.47 3.60
CA ASN A 72 11.42 -10.93 3.51
C ASN A 72 12.48 -11.43 2.50
N GLY A 73 13.13 -10.52 1.76
CA GLY A 73 14.01 -10.84 0.64
C GLY A 73 13.24 -10.98 -0.68
N ILE A 74 13.97 -10.95 -1.80
CA ILE A 74 13.35 -11.01 -3.13
C ILE A 74 12.55 -12.31 -3.29
N PRO A 75 11.22 -12.24 -3.51
CA PRO A 75 10.37 -13.43 -3.58
C PRO A 75 10.69 -14.28 -4.81
N ILE A 76 10.34 -15.58 -4.77
CA ILE A 76 10.60 -16.51 -5.88
C ILE A 76 9.85 -16.09 -7.14
N GLU A 77 8.65 -15.58 -6.99
CA GLU A 77 7.79 -15.09 -8.08
C GLU A 77 8.41 -13.92 -8.85
N ALA A 78 9.37 -13.21 -8.25
CA ALA A 78 10.12 -12.13 -8.91
C ALA A 78 10.80 -12.56 -10.20
N THR A 79 11.17 -13.85 -10.34
CA THR A 79 11.78 -14.40 -11.57
C THR A 79 10.95 -14.21 -12.83
N GLN A 80 9.65 -13.92 -12.67
CA GLN A 80 8.70 -13.66 -13.75
C GLN A 80 8.18 -12.21 -13.79
N MET A 81 8.77 -11.31 -12.97
CA MET A 81 8.24 -9.93 -12.81
C MET A 81 8.99 -8.88 -13.64
N PHE A 82 10.08 -9.22 -14.33
CA PHE A 82 10.72 -8.31 -15.28
C PHE A 82 9.76 -7.93 -16.44
N CYS A 83 10.01 -6.83 -17.12
CA CYS A 83 9.18 -6.40 -18.24
C CYS A 83 9.38 -7.31 -19.46
N LYS A 84 8.31 -7.96 -19.92
CA LYS A 84 8.36 -9.03 -20.94
C LYS A 84 8.22 -8.53 -22.38
N ASN A 85 8.24 -7.22 -22.61
CA ASN A 85 8.07 -6.67 -23.95
C ASN A 85 9.31 -6.82 -24.85
N ARG A 86 10.49 -7.10 -24.26
CA ARG A 86 11.75 -7.32 -24.97
C ARG A 86 12.51 -8.51 -24.38
N GLN A 87 13.22 -9.25 -25.22
CA GLN A 87 13.95 -10.43 -24.78
C GLN A 87 15.10 -10.08 -23.83
N GLU A 88 15.80 -8.98 -24.07
CA GLU A 88 16.92 -8.51 -23.26
C GLU A 88 16.52 -8.14 -21.83
N ASN A 89 15.27 -7.76 -21.59
CA ASN A 89 14.77 -7.35 -20.28
C ASN A 89 14.88 -8.45 -19.22
N LYS A 90 14.92 -9.71 -19.63
CA LYS A 90 15.13 -10.85 -18.73
C LYS A 90 16.47 -10.77 -17.99
N GLU A 91 17.52 -10.33 -18.69
CA GLU A 91 18.88 -10.24 -18.15
C GLU A 91 19.26 -8.80 -17.74
N ARG A 92 18.41 -7.83 -18.06
CA ARG A 92 18.59 -6.42 -17.69
C ARG A 92 18.23 -6.21 -16.23
N GLU A 93 18.93 -5.29 -15.58
CA GLU A 93 18.58 -4.84 -14.23
C GLU A 93 17.19 -4.21 -14.19
N SER A 94 16.47 -4.55 -13.13
CA SER A 94 15.28 -3.84 -12.70
C SER A 94 15.67 -2.91 -11.55
N SER A 95 15.17 -1.67 -11.55
CA SER A 95 15.48 -0.68 -10.55
C SER A 95 14.23 -0.23 -9.79
N PHE A 96 14.36 -0.09 -8.49
CA PHE A 96 13.27 0.24 -7.58
C PHE A 96 13.73 1.29 -6.57
N GLU A 97 13.06 2.42 -6.50
CA GLU A 97 13.37 3.48 -5.52
C GLU A 97 12.10 4.06 -4.94
N ILE A 98 12.12 4.31 -3.64
CA ILE A 98 11.16 5.17 -2.96
C ILE A 98 11.88 6.33 -2.30
N GLN A 99 11.29 7.52 -2.39
CA GLN A 99 11.69 8.67 -1.61
C GLN A 99 10.60 8.92 -0.56
N ILE A 100 11.01 9.04 0.68
CA ILE A 100 10.12 9.14 1.83
C ILE A 100 10.56 10.22 2.80
N THR A 101 9.63 10.65 3.64
CA THR A 101 9.99 11.42 4.85
C THR A 101 9.74 10.57 6.08
N VAL A 102 10.70 10.60 7.02
CA VAL A 102 10.54 10.08 8.38
C VAL A 102 10.81 11.22 9.35
N GLY A 103 9.76 11.62 10.08
CA GLY A 103 9.80 12.90 10.78
C GLY A 103 10.02 14.06 9.81
N ASP A 104 11.10 14.83 10.00
CA ASP A 104 11.47 15.96 9.15
C ASP A 104 12.64 15.67 8.19
N LYS A 105 13.11 14.44 8.13
CA LYS A 105 14.18 14.01 7.23
C LYS A 105 13.61 13.37 5.97
N PHE A 106 14.30 13.60 4.87
CA PHE A 106 13.95 13.02 3.57
C PHE A 106 14.99 11.98 3.20
N TYR A 107 14.53 10.80 2.78
CA TYR A 107 15.37 9.68 2.38
C TYR A 107 15.00 9.19 1.00
N ALA A 108 15.99 8.75 0.21
CA ALA A 108 15.80 7.94 -0.98
C ALA A 108 16.44 6.57 -0.72
N TYR A 109 15.63 5.55 -0.69
CA TYR A 109 16.09 4.17 -0.57
C TYR A 109 15.68 3.39 -1.81
N GLY A 110 16.63 2.64 -2.35
CA GLY A 110 16.40 1.84 -3.53
C GLY A 110 17.35 0.67 -3.66
N PHE A 111 17.02 -0.21 -4.60
CA PHE A 111 17.85 -1.31 -4.99
C PHE A 111 17.66 -1.64 -6.47
N SER A 112 18.64 -2.29 -7.06
CA SER A 112 18.57 -2.90 -8.39
C SER A 112 18.83 -4.41 -8.32
N ALA A 113 18.19 -5.15 -9.23
CA ALA A 113 18.34 -6.59 -9.30
C ALA A 113 18.06 -7.12 -10.71
N VAL A 114 18.74 -8.19 -11.10
CA VAL A 114 18.35 -9.04 -12.23
C VAL A 114 17.30 -10.01 -11.72
N LEU A 115 16.01 -9.69 -11.95
CA LEU A 115 14.88 -10.40 -11.34
C LEU A 115 14.83 -11.87 -11.75
N SER A 116 15.13 -12.20 -13.00
CA SER A 116 15.13 -13.58 -13.52
C SER A 116 16.05 -14.51 -12.70
N ARG A 117 17.07 -13.96 -12.07
CA ARG A 117 18.07 -14.67 -11.26
C ARG A 117 17.92 -14.38 -9.76
N ARG A 118 17.00 -13.51 -9.36
CA ARG A 118 16.86 -12.98 -8.01
C ARG A 118 18.17 -12.40 -7.45
N LYS A 119 19.01 -11.86 -8.33
CA LYS A 119 20.34 -11.36 -8.00
C LYS A 119 20.29 -9.85 -7.81
N VAL A 120 20.57 -9.38 -6.59
CA VAL A 120 20.73 -7.96 -6.26
C VAL A 120 22.01 -7.45 -6.92
N THR A 121 21.92 -6.35 -7.66
CA THR A 121 23.05 -5.72 -8.36
C THR A 121 23.46 -4.40 -7.74
N GLY A 122 22.57 -3.78 -6.95
CA GLY A 122 22.87 -2.55 -6.21
C GLY A 122 21.87 -2.31 -5.09
N GLU A 123 22.29 -1.58 -4.08
CA GLU A 123 21.44 -1.10 -2.99
C GLU A 123 21.98 0.21 -2.47
N TRP A 124 21.11 1.19 -2.23
CA TRP A 124 21.52 2.53 -1.80
C TRP A 124 20.53 3.18 -0.85
N LEU A 125 21.04 4.06 0.00
CA LEU A 125 20.28 4.95 0.86
C LEU A 125 20.92 6.34 0.91
N TYR A 126 20.13 7.35 0.55
CA TYR A 126 20.54 8.74 0.58
C TYR A 126 19.66 9.55 1.54
N GLU A 127 20.23 10.52 2.22
CA GLU A 127 19.51 11.61 2.86
C GLU A 127 19.42 12.77 1.85
N LEU A 128 18.19 13.22 1.59
CA LEU A 128 17.90 14.28 0.63
C LEU A 128 17.74 15.62 1.34
N TYR A 129 18.29 16.68 0.77
CA TYR A 129 18.19 18.03 1.31
C TYR A 129 17.32 18.92 0.43
N GLN A 130 16.71 19.93 1.03
CA GLN A 130 15.80 20.85 0.35
C GLN A 130 16.46 21.73 -0.74
N ASN A 131 17.78 21.87 -0.70
CA ASN A 131 18.55 22.55 -1.73
C ASN A 131 18.81 21.69 -2.99
N GLY A 132 18.24 20.49 -3.04
CA GLY A 132 18.40 19.53 -4.14
C GLY A 132 19.67 18.66 -4.03
N SER A 133 20.51 18.85 -3.00
CA SER A 133 21.64 17.96 -2.77
C SER A 133 21.22 16.67 -2.06
N ALA A 134 22.02 15.61 -2.23
CA ALA A 134 21.83 14.34 -1.55
C ALA A 134 23.13 13.91 -0.88
N LYS A 135 23.04 13.30 0.31
CA LYS A 135 24.15 12.68 1.00
C LYS A 135 23.97 11.17 0.97
N CYS A 136 24.89 10.45 0.34
CA CYS A 136 24.92 9.00 0.46
C CYS A 136 25.08 8.64 1.93
N LEU A 137 24.24 7.75 2.45
CA LEU A 137 24.39 7.19 3.79
C LEU A 137 25.05 5.82 3.72
N PHE A 138 24.58 4.95 2.83
CA PHE A 138 25.29 3.75 2.47
C PHE A 138 24.98 3.36 1.01
N GLU A 139 25.87 2.60 0.43
CA GLU A 139 25.68 1.96 -0.87
C GLU A 139 26.37 0.59 -0.92
N ARG A 140 25.87 -0.26 -1.81
CA ARG A 140 26.41 -1.58 -2.08
C ARG A 140 26.28 -1.89 -3.57
N GLU A 141 27.33 -2.41 -4.15
CA GLU A 141 27.37 -2.87 -5.54
C GLU A 141 27.46 -4.41 -5.60
N GLY A 142 26.43 -5.06 -6.11
CA GLY A 142 26.35 -6.52 -6.22
C GLY A 142 26.55 -7.23 -4.88
N SER A 143 27.44 -8.21 -4.88
CA SER A 143 27.86 -8.97 -3.69
C SER A 143 28.97 -8.30 -2.89
N LYS A 144 29.42 -7.11 -3.28
CA LYS A 144 30.46 -6.38 -2.56
C LYS A 144 29.96 -5.95 -1.19
N ARG A 145 30.92 -5.66 -0.31
CA ARG A 145 30.66 -5.14 1.06
C ARG A 145 29.83 -3.87 0.98
N PRO A 146 28.79 -3.71 1.80
CA PRO A 146 28.12 -2.44 2.02
C PRO A 146 29.10 -1.39 2.56
N VAL A 147 29.08 -0.19 2.01
CA VAL A 147 29.97 0.90 2.38
C VAL A 147 29.16 2.06 2.96
N LEU A 148 29.53 2.48 4.17
CA LEU A 148 29.01 3.74 4.73
C LEU A 148 29.77 4.93 4.17
N ASN A 149 29.10 6.07 4.09
CA ASN A 149 29.74 7.33 3.77
C ASN A 149 30.78 7.73 4.82
N ASP A 150 31.99 8.08 4.39
CA ASP A 150 33.12 8.46 5.27
C ASP A 150 32.80 9.66 6.18
N GLY A 151 31.83 10.50 5.79
CA GLY A 151 31.35 11.63 6.59
C GLY A 151 30.44 11.25 7.77
N ILE A 152 30.18 9.93 8.01
CA ILE A 152 29.43 9.45 9.16
C ILE A 152 30.39 8.99 10.24
N THR A 153 30.61 9.84 11.24
CA THR A 153 31.50 9.52 12.37
C THR A 153 30.79 8.59 13.35
N LEU A 154 31.16 7.33 13.37
CA LEU A 154 30.66 6.32 14.28
C LEU A 154 31.48 6.27 15.58
N THR A 155 30.82 5.90 16.68
CA THR A 155 31.53 5.47 17.89
C THR A 155 32.20 4.09 17.63
N ASN A 156 33.22 3.74 18.42
CA ASN A 156 33.88 2.43 18.30
C ASN A 156 32.90 1.25 18.39
N THR A 157 31.90 1.35 19.26
CA THR A 157 30.86 0.33 19.42
C THR A 157 29.98 0.22 18.17
N GLU A 158 29.58 1.34 17.59
CA GLU A 158 28.78 1.35 16.36
C GLU A 158 29.58 0.86 15.16
N LYS A 159 30.87 1.22 15.10
CA LYS A 159 31.75 0.75 14.03
C LYS A 159 31.92 -0.77 14.09
N ASN A 160 32.26 -1.30 15.25
CA ASN A 160 32.40 -2.77 15.42
C ASN A 160 31.09 -3.49 15.09
N LYS A 161 29.95 -2.95 15.54
CA LYS A 161 28.64 -3.51 15.25
C LYS A 161 28.34 -3.53 13.75
N PHE A 162 28.61 -2.41 13.05
CA PHE A 162 28.42 -2.30 11.63
C PHE A 162 29.31 -3.27 10.84
N GLU A 163 30.60 -3.32 11.16
CA GLU A 163 31.56 -4.23 10.50
C GLU A 163 31.17 -5.70 10.70
N THR A 164 30.74 -6.11 11.88
CA THR A 164 30.24 -7.47 12.12
C THR A 164 29.08 -7.81 11.17
N TYR A 165 28.11 -6.91 11.01
CA TYR A 165 26.97 -7.19 10.11
C TYR A 165 27.35 -7.15 8.64
N VAL A 166 28.35 -6.32 8.28
CA VAL A 166 28.89 -6.32 6.92
C VAL A 166 29.64 -7.62 6.63
N ASP A 167 30.44 -8.12 7.59
CA ASP A 167 31.18 -9.38 7.44
C ASP A 167 30.24 -10.59 7.29
N ASP A 168 29.17 -10.65 8.12
CA ASP A 168 28.15 -11.69 8.06
C ASP A 168 27.34 -11.64 6.74
N PHE A 169 27.24 -10.47 6.12
CA PHE A 169 26.47 -10.24 4.92
C PHE A 169 27.29 -10.35 3.61
N GLU A 170 28.61 -10.35 3.70
CA GLU A 170 29.51 -10.40 2.55
C GLU A 170 29.23 -11.62 1.65
N GLY A 171 29.21 -11.42 0.36
CA GLY A 171 28.89 -12.48 -0.62
C GLY A 171 27.40 -12.76 -0.82
N ASN A 172 26.50 -12.12 -0.07
CA ASN A 172 25.06 -12.31 -0.25
C ASN A 172 24.56 -11.60 -1.52
N GLU A 173 24.03 -12.34 -2.46
CA GLU A 173 23.51 -11.84 -3.74
C GLU A 173 21.97 -11.78 -3.81
N THR A 174 21.25 -12.35 -2.84
CA THR A 174 19.79 -12.54 -2.94
C THR A 174 18.99 -11.72 -1.92
N SER A 175 19.66 -11.12 -0.94
CA SER A 175 19.03 -10.34 0.12
C SER A 175 19.53 -8.89 0.10
N LEU A 176 18.75 -8.01 0.71
CA LEU A 176 19.11 -6.60 0.90
C LEU A 176 19.79 -6.41 2.27
N PHE A 177 20.67 -5.42 2.36
CA PHE A 177 21.41 -5.12 3.59
C PHE A 177 20.58 -4.33 4.61
N LEU A 178 19.64 -3.50 4.15
CA LEU A 178 18.75 -2.74 5.04
C LEU A 178 18.02 -3.63 6.07
N PRO A 179 17.37 -4.76 5.70
CA PRO A 179 16.78 -5.68 6.67
C PRO A 179 17.83 -6.36 7.56
N GLU A 180 19.03 -6.66 7.05
CA GLU A 180 20.11 -7.24 7.87
C GLU A 180 20.49 -6.31 9.01
N MET A 181 20.55 -5.01 8.77
CA MET A 181 20.79 -4.00 9.80
C MET A 181 19.65 -3.90 10.84
N ASN A 182 18.48 -4.52 10.61
CA ASN A 182 17.29 -4.32 11.43
C ASN A 182 16.76 -5.55 12.16
N ARG A 183 16.86 -6.75 11.57
CA ARG A 183 16.28 -7.98 12.16
C ARG A 183 16.88 -8.29 13.54
N GLY A 184 16.02 -8.34 14.58
CA GLY A 184 16.43 -8.62 15.94
C GLY A 184 17.35 -7.58 16.58
N LYS A 185 17.56 -6.42 15.96
CA LYS A 185 18.55 -5.42 16.37
C LYS A 185 17.90 -4.20 17.01
N LYS A 186 18.53 -3.65 18.04
CA LYS A 186 18.06 -2.45 18.74
C LYS A 186 19.07 -1.30 18.52
N TYR A 187 18.52 -0.10 18.30
CA TYR A 187 19.27 1.15 18.20
C TYR A 187 18.93 2.06 19.37
N SER A 188 19.91 2.78 19.89
CA SER A 188 19.63 3.91 20.77
C SER A 188 19.12 5.09 19.94
N THR A 189 18.34 5.97 20.55
CA THR A 189 17.81 7.18 19.90
C THR A 189 18.91 8.17 19.45
N ARG A 190 20.14 8.00 19.97
CA ARG A 190 21.33 8.83 19.63
C ARG A 190 22.25 8.14 18.63
N SER A 191 21.92 6.94 18.19
CA SER A 191 22.76 6.19 17.25
C SER A 191 22.89 6.91 15.92
N LYS A 192 24.10 6.96 15.39
CA LYS A 192 24.38 7.49 14.04
C LYS A 192 23.90 6.56 12.94
N LEU A 193 23.57 5.29 13.26
CA LEU A 193 23.01 4.28 12.36
C LEU A 193 21.47 4.22 12.44
N LEU A 194 20.81 5.13 13.17
CA LEU A 194 19.36 5.11 13.37
C LEU A 194 18.57 5.21 12.06
N PHE A 195 19.14 5.83 11.03
CA PHE A 195 18.50 5.95 9.71
C PHE A 195 18.19 4.59 9.08
N PHE A 196 18.94 3.53 9.38
CA PHE A 196 18.58 2.18 8.94
C PHE A 196 17.25 1.74 9.54
N ARG A 197 17.06 2.01 10.84
CA ARG A 197 15.79 1.70 11.53
C ARG A 197 14.65 2.57 11.02
N ASP A 198 14.87 3.86 10.88
CA ASP A 198 13.85 4.82 10.46
C ASP A 198 13.26 4.43 9.09
N VAL A 199 14.12 4.12 8.11
CA VAL A 199 13.69 3.76 6.76
C VAL A 199 13.06 2.36 6.72
N TYR A 200 13.66 1.38 7.39
CA TYR A 200 13.12 0.02 7.44
C TYR A 200 11.74 -0.03 8.09
N ASP A 201 11.59 0.64 9.25
CA ASP A 201 10.34 0.70 9.99
C ASP A 201 9.23 1.35 9.17
N TRP A 202 9.56 2.45 8.47
CA TRP A 202 8.60 3.10 7.58
C TRP A 202 8.12 2.17 6.47
N ILE A 203 9.02 1.45 5.80
CA ILE A 203 8.67 0.50 4.74
C ILE A 203 7.83 -0.65 5.30
N GLN A 204 8.21 -1.19 6.45
CA GLN A 204 7.55 -2.34 7.06
C GLN A 204 6.16 -1.99 7.61
N ASN A 205 6.02 -0.86 8.32
CA ASN A 205 4.87 -0.59 9.16
C ASN A 205 3.96 0.53 8.64
N HIS A 206 4.44 1.39 7.72
CA HIS A 206 3.69 2.56 7.27
C HIS A 206 3.17 2.45 5.83
N ILE A 207 3.44 1.36 5.12
CA ILE A 207 2.83 1.05 3.83
C ILE A 207 1.75 -0.01 4.02
N SER A 208 0.50 0.32 3.72
CA SER A 208 -0.63 -0.61 3.71
C SER A 208 -1.12 -0.80 2.28
N ILE A 209 -1.15 -2.06 1.81
CA ILE A 209 -1.50 -2.37 0.42
C ILE A 209 -2.77 -3.19 0.41
N ILE A 210 -3.77 -2.68 -0.31
CA ILE A 210 -5.09 -3.28 -0.45
C ILE A 210 -5.31 -3.60 -1.91
N THR A 211 -5.44 -4.90 -2.20
CA THR A 211 -5.78 -5.37 -3.54
C THR A 211 -7.18 -5.99 -3.54
N PRO A 212 -7.80 -6.18 -4.71
CA PRO A 212 -9.11 -6.81 -4.80
C PRO A 212 -9.22 -8.18 -4.12
N ASP A 213 -8.10 -8.90 -4.03
CA ASP A 213 -8.04 -10.26 -3.49
C ASP A 213 -7.45 -10.35 -2.07
N THR A 214 -7.00 -9.22 -1.52
CA THR A 214 -6.40 -9.17 -0.19
C THR A 214 -7.20 -8.19 0.67
N PRO A 215 -8.15 -8.67 1.48
CA PRO A 215 -8.85 -7.81 2.43
C PRO A 215 -7.89 -7.29 3.50
N LEU A 216 -8.22 -6.14 4.09
CA LEU A 216 -7.49 -5.61 5.24
C LEU A 216 -7.59 -6.58 6.42
N ILE A 217 -6.45 -6.77 7.10
CA ILE A 217 -6.33 -7.75 8.19
C ILE A 217 -6.34 -7.05 9.56
N ASP A 218 -6.12 -5.75 9.61
CA ASP A 218 -6.00 -5.01 10.86
C ASP A 218 -7.38 -4.51 11.32
N LEU A 219 -8.08 -5.38 12.03
CA LEU A 219 -9.48 -5.22 12.41
C LEU A 219 -9.65 -4.95 13.92
N GLU A 220 -8.62 -4.44 14.58
CA GLU A 220 -8.67 -4.11 16.02
C GLU A 220 -9.80 -3.14 16.36
N TYR A 221 -10.22 -2.31 15.41
CA TYR A 221 -11.26 -1.31 15.59
C TYR A 221 -12.65 -1.86 15.87
N TYR A 222 -12.94 -3.11 15.49
CA TYR A 222 -14.25 -3.70 15.68
C TYR A 222 -14.48 -4.16 17.13
N TYR A 223 -13.42 -4.26 17.94
CA TYR A 223 -13.47 -4.81 19.29
C TYR A 223 -13.32 -3.75 20.40
N ASP A 224 -13.08 -2.50 20.01
CA ASP A 224 -13.12 -1.36 20.95
C ASP A 224 -14.49 -0.70 20.88
N ASP A 225 -15.16 -0.56 22.03
CA ASP A 225 -16.52 0.03 22.13
C ASP A 225 -16.61 1.43 21.52
N ASN A 226 -15.55 2.22 21.62
CA ASN A 226 -15.54 3.57 21.05
C ASN A 226 -15.44 3.52 19.54
N SER A 227 -14.64 2.61 19.01
CA SER A 227 -14.49 2.37 17.58
C SER A 227 -15.78 1.80 16.99
N LEU A 228 -16.44 0.86 17.67
CA LEU A 228 -17.72 0.32 17.24
C LEU A 228 -18.82 1.40 17.16
N LYS A 229 -18.85 2.35 18.13
CA LYS A 229 -19.75 3.52 18.07
C LYS A 229 -19.45 4.40 16.85
N LEU A 230 -18.17 4.58 16.51
CA LEU A 230 -17.77 5.37 15.35
C LEU A 230 -18.11 4.64 14.04
N ILE A 231 -17.88 3.32 13.95
CA ILE A 231 -18.33 2.48 12.84
C ILE A 231 -19.84 2.64 12.62
N ASN A 232 -20.61 2.50 13.69
CA ASN A 232 -22.07 2.65 13.64
C ASN A 232 -22.52 4.05 13.21
N LYS A 233 -21.74 5.07 13.47
CA LYS A 233 -22.00 6.42 12.98
C LYS A 233 -21.63 6.56 11.49
N LEU A 234 -20.47 6.01 11.09
CA LEU A 234 -19.98 6.11 9.73
C LEU A 234 -20.83 5.29 8.74
N ILE A 235 -21.19 4.05 9.07
CA ILE A 235 -21.94 3.17 8.15
C ILE A 235 -23.27 3.78 7.72
N LYS A 236 -23.93 4.53 8.60
CA LYS A 236 -25.16 5.25 8.29
C LYS A 236 -24.99 6.35 7.25
N THR A 237 -23.76 6.84 7.07
CA THR A 237 -23.47 7.90 6.08
C THR A 237 -23.33 7.38 4.64
N PHE A 238 -23.29 6.04 4.47
CA PHE A 238 -23.11 5.39 3.17
C PHE A 238 -24.41 4.87 2.53
N ASP A 239 -25.56 5.09 3.15
CA ASP A 239 -26.88 4.67 2.64
C ASP A 239 -26.96 3.19 2.23
N THR A 240 -26.34 2.32 3.03
CA THR A 240 -26.33 0.86 2.82
C THR A 240 -27.59 0.17 3.37
N GLY A 241 -28.46 0.92 4.06
CA GLY A 241 -29.58 0.33 4.82
C GLY A 241 -29.17 -0.22 6.20
N ILE A 242 -27.89 -0.37 6.48
CA ILE A 242 -27.39 -0.84 7.77
C ILE A 242 -27.58 0.26 8.82
N SER A 243 -28.31 -0.06 9.86
CA SER A 243 -28.54 0.84 10.99
C SER A 243 -27.62 0.57 12.17
N GLN A 244 -27.13 -0.67 12.31
CA GLN A 244 -26.25 -1.04 13.40
C GLN A 244 -25.37 -2.24 13.04
N VAL A 245 -24.09 -2.15 13.42
CA VAL A 245 -23.13 -3.25 13.48
C VAL A 245 -23.03 -3.70 14.93
N LYS A 246 -23.16 -4.99 15.20
CA LYS A 246 -23.02 -5.61 16.50
C LYS A 246 -21.93 -6.67 16.48
N ILE A 247 -21.35 -6.93 17.62
CA ILE A 247 -20.44 -8.05 17.87
C ILE A 247 -21.25 -9.14 18.55
N GLU A 248 -21.24 -10.33 17.99
CA GLU A 248 -21.92 -11.50 18.55
C GLU A 248 -20.88 -12.55 18.93
N GLU A 249 -21.04 -13.12 20.11
CA GLU A 249 -20.24 -14.26 20.55
C GLU A 249 -20.85 -15.55 19.94
N ILE A 250 -20.01 -16.35 19.32
CA ILE A 250 -20.41 -17.62 18.71
C ILE A 250 -19.61 -18.79 19.30
N THR A 251 -20.14 -19.99 19.18
CA THR A 251 -19.52 -21.22 19.63
C THR A 251 -18.41 -21.66 18.65
N LEU A 252 -17.48 -22.50 19.13
CA LEU A 252 -16.47 -23.14 18.27
C LEU A 252 -17.12 -24.07 17.24
N ASP A 253 -18.29 -24.66 17.53
CA ASP A 253 -19.04 -25.50 16.60
C ASP A 253 -19.60 -24.65 15.43
N GLU A 254 -20.16 -23.47 15.73
CA GLU A 254 -20.61 -22.54 14.70
C GLU A 254 -19.45 -22.06 13.83
N LEU A 255 -18.30 -21.72 14.43
CA LEU A 255 -17.07 -21.39 13.71
C LEU A 255 -16.59 -22.54 12.82
N SER A 256 -16.61 -23.78 13.32
CA SER A 256 -16.23 -24.99 12.57
C SER A 256 -17.12 -25.21 11.36
N ASN A 257 -18.42 -24.94 11.51
CA ASN A 257 -19.38 -25.06 10.40
C ASN A 257 -19.26 -23.96 9.34
N ALA A 258 -18.78 -22.78 9.74
CA ALA A 258 -18.61 -21.63 8.83
C ALA A 258 -17.30 -21.68 8.03
N LEU A 259 -16.36 -22.58 8.32
CA LEU A 259 -15.06 -22.67 7.69
C LEU A 259 -14.80 -24.02 7.05
N PRO A 260 -13.99 -24.07 5.95
CA PRO A 260 -13.46 -25.34 5.47
C PRO A 260 -12.67 -26.03 6.60
N LYS A 261 -12.89 -27.32 6.81
CA LYS A 261 -12.30 -28.11 7.89
C LYS A 261 -10.77 -27.93 7.98
N SER A 262 -10.08 -27.93 6.84
CA SER A 262 -8.61 -27.76 6.82
C SER A 262 -8.14 -26.37 7.28
N VAL A 263 -8.99 -25.34 7.13
CA VAL A 263 -8.71 -23.96 7.59
C VAL A 263 -8.94 -23.89 9.10
N PHE A 264 -10.07 -24.43 9.56
CA PHE A 264 -10.39 -24.50 10.98
C PHE A 264 -9.32 -25.27 11.76
N ASP A 265 -8.95 -26.48 11.31
CA ASP A 265 -7.94 -27.30 11.98
C ASP A 265 -6.57 -26.60 12.11
N LYS A 266 -6.11 -25.96 11.00
CA LYS A 266 -4.84 -25.20 11.02
C LYS A 266 -4.89 -24.01 11.98
N MET A 267 -6.02 -23.31 11.98
CA MET A 267 -6.24 -22.14 12.84
C MET A 267 -6.24 -22.56 14.30
N MET A 268 -6.99 -23.59 14.68
CA MET A 268 -7.04 -24.10 16.05
C MET A 268 -5.70 -24.66 16.51
N GLN A 269 -4.96 -25.32 15.60
CA GLN A 269 -3.59 -25.74 15.88
C GLN A 269 -2.68 -24.56 16.21
N HIS A 270 -2.80 -23.46 15.45
CA HIS A 270 -2.02 -22.24 15.71
C HIS A 270 -2.39 -21.59 17.04
N VAL A 271 -3.69 -21.50 17.36
CA VAL A 271 -4.18 -21.02 18.66
C VAL A 271 -3.59 -21.87 19.80
N LYS A 272 -3.68 -23.19 19.68
CA LYS A 272 -3.17 -24.12 20.68
C LYS A 272 -1.65 -23.97 20.89
N ASN A 273 -0.88 -23.94 19.81
CA ASN A 273 0.57 -23.77 19.89
C ASN A 273 0.94 -22.45 20.61
N ARG A 274 0.25 -21.34 20.30
CA ARG A 274 0.49 -20.05 20.97
C ARG A 274 0.12 -20.06 22.45
N MET A 275 -0.93 -20.81 22.83
CA MET A 275 -1.30 -20.98 24.23
C MET A 275 -0.26 -21.81 25.01
N GLU A 276 0.39 -22.79 24.35
CA GLU A 276 1.40 -23.62 24.96
C GLU A 276 2.77 -22.92 25.08
N GLU A 277 3.05 -21.94 24.24
CA GLU A 277 4.32 -21.19 24.21
C GLU A 277 4.45 -20.12 25.31
N GLN A 278 3.38 -19.76 25.99
CA GLN A 278 3.32 -18.67 26.96
C GLN A 278 2.77 -19.15 28.31
N GLU A 279 3.38 -18.72 29.42
CA GLU A 279 2.89 -19.03 30.78
C GLU A 279 1.52 -18.41 31.07
N GLU A 280 1.28 -17.20 30.57
CA GLU A 280 -0.02 -16.51 30.62
C GLU A 280 -0.38 -16.02 29.21
N PRO A 281 -0.98 -16.87 28.37
CA PRO A 281 -1.29 -16.50 27.01
C PRO A 281 -2.39 -15.43 26.97
N SER A 282 -2.09 -14.31 26.29
CA SER A 282 -3.06 -13.25 26.01
C SER A 282 -2.83 -12.75 24.59
N PHE A 283 -3.74 -13.10 23.68
CA PHE A 283 -3.64 -12.68 22.31
C PHE A 283 -5.00 -12.66 21.61
N ARG A 284 -5.08 -11.88 20.55
CA ARG A 284 -6.19 -11.89 19.60
C ARG A 284 -5.72 -12.36 18.24
N MET A 285 -6.60 -13.05 17.55
CA MET A 285 -6.42 -13.44 16.16
C MET A 285 -7.69 -13.14 15.40
N THR A 286 -7.59 -12.31 14.37
CA THR A 286 -8.70 -11.99 13.49
C THR A 286 -8.54 -12.73 12.17
N MET A 287 -9.61 -13.34 11.69
CA MET A 287 -9.69 -13.94 10.39
C MET A 287 -10.75 -13.22 9.56
N ARG A 288 -10.33 -12.79 8.37
CA ARG A 288 -11.17 -12.12 7.40
C ARG A 288 -11.01 -12.80 6.05
N SER A 289 -12.12 -13.21 5.46
CA SER A 289 -12.21 -13.60 4.05
C SER A 289 -13.25 -12.75 3.34
N LYS A 290 -13.56 -13.05 2.08
CA LYS A 290 -14.65 -12.36 1.37
C LYS A 290 -15.99 -12.48 2.10
N GLU A 291 -16.23 -13.61 2.73
CA GLU A 291 -17.54 -13.98 3.30
C GLU A 291 -17.52 -14.15 4.81
N THR A 292 -16.35 -14.24 5.42
CA THR A 292 -16.24 -14.54 6.84
C THR A 292 -15.47 -13.47 7.60
N PHE A 293 -15.90 -13.21 8.81
CA PHE A 293 -15.28 -12.31 9.75
C PHE A 293 -15.37 -12.92 11.15
N PHE A 294 -14.23 -13.35 11.70
CA PHE A 294 -14.16 -13.91 13.04
C PHE A 294 -12.98 -13.32 13.80
N ASN A 295 -13.18 -13.18 15.10
CA ASN A 295 -12.11 -12.87 16.03
C ASN A 295 -12.07 -13.93 17.12
N ILE A 296 -10.86 -14.41 17.42
CA ILE A 296 -10.58 -15.36 18.49
C ILE A 296 -9.73 -14.61 19.52
N GLU A 297 -10.24 -14.54 20.72
CA GLU A 297 -9.57 -13.93 21.87
C GLU A 297 -9.23 -15.00 22.90
N VAL A 298 -7.98 -15.00 23.34
CA VAL A 298 -7.46 -15.90 24.37
C VAL A 298 -6.98 -15.06 25.52
N GLU A 299 -7.50 -15.33 26.71
CA GLU A 299 -7.07 -14.73 27.97
C GLU A 299 -6.74 -15.84 28.97
N GLY A 300 -5.48 -15.98 29.33
CA GLY A 300 -5.01 -17.07 30.17
C GLY A 300 -5.23 -18.45 29.53
N HIS A 301 -5.48 -19.44 30.33
CA HIS A 301 -5.76 -20.83 29.91
C HIS A 301 -7.27 -21.14 29.75
N SER A 302 -8.10 -20.11 29.67
CA SER A 302 -9.53 -20.29 29.41
C SER A 302 -9.80 -20.72 27.97
N GLU A 303 -11.00 -21.25 27.70
CA GLU A 303 -11.43 -21.54 26.34
C GLU A 303 -11.40 -20.28 25.47
N PRO A 304 -10.94 -20.36 24.21
CA PRO A 304 -10.92 -19.23 23.30
C PRO A 304 -12.32 -18.67 23.10
N LYS A 305 -12.46 -17.37 23.28
CA LYS A 305 -13.70 -16.64 22.98
C LYS A 305 -13.73 -16.31 21.50
N VAL A 306 -14.81 -16.72 20.80
CA VAL A 306 -14.99 -16.43 19.38
C VAL A 306 -16.10 -15.43 19.19
N THR A 307 -15.84 -14.41 18.38
CA THR A 307 -16.84 -13.40 18.05
C THR A 307 -16.90 -13.17 16.54
N THR A 308 -18.09 -12.79 16.06
CA THR A 308 -18.35 -12.35 14.69
C THR A 308 -19.13 -11.04 14.68
N ILE A 309 -19.32 -10.45 13.50
CA ILE A 309 -20.16 -9.27 13.34
C ILE A 309 -21.55 -9.67 12.81
N ARG A 310 -22.56 -9.00 13.32
CA ARG A 310 -23.94 -9.03 12.84
C ARG A 310 -24.37 -7.65 12.40
N LEU A 311 -25.17 -7.59 11.39
CA LEU A 311 -25.60 -6.36 10.73
C LEU A 311 -27.11 -6.24 10.82
N HIS A 312 -27.59 -5.17 11.43
CA HIS A 312 -29.01 -4.89 11.54
C HIS A 312 -29.41 -3.82 10.52
N HIS A 313 -30.31 -4.17 9.62
CA HIS A 313 -30.88 -3.25 8.64
C HIS A 313 -32.11 -2.55 9.18
N ASN A 314 -32.37 -1.33 8.68
CA ASN A 314 -33.53 -0.55 9.06
C ASN A 314 -34.84 -1.36 8.87
N LYS A 315 -35.68 -1.43 9.91
CA LYS A 315 -36.95 -2.14 9.90
C LYS A 315 -36.87 -3.66 9.67
N SER A 316 -35.67 -4.26 9.70
CA SER A 316 -35.52 -5.71 9.67
C SER A 316 -35.86 -6.32 11.03
N PHE A 317 -36.51 -7.51 11.03
CA PHE A 317 -36.76 -8.28 12.24
C PHE A 317 -35.55 -9.16 12.63
N TYR A 318 -34.70 -9.47 11.68
CA TYR A 318 -33.54 -10.35 11.86
C TYR A 318 -32.25 -9.61 11.56
N GLU A 319 -31.16 -10.07 12.16
CA GLU A 319 -29.82 -9.62 11.88
C GLU A 319 -29.22 -10.47 10.74
N PHE A 320 -28.33 -9.87 9.96
CA PHE A 320 -27.69 -10.50 8.81
C PHE A 320 -26.24 -10.84 9.16
N GLY A 321 -25.77 -11.96 8.68
CA GLY A 321 -24.37 -12.32 8.67
C GLY A 321 -23.57 -11.47 7.68
N PHE A 322 -22.28 -11.45 7.84
CA PHE A 322 -21.40 -10.75 6.90
C PHE A 322 -21.42 -11.35 5.49
N ASP A 323 -21.63 -12.65 5.39
CA ASP A 323 -21.78 -13.42 4.16
C ASP A 323 -23.09 -13.11 3.39
N GLU A 324 -24.11 -12.65 4.11
CA GLU A 324 -25.41 -12.29 3.52
C GLU A 324 -25.39 -10.87 2.89
N GLU A 325 -24.32 -10.10 3.12
CA GLU A 325 -24.18 -8.74 2.59
C GLU A 325 -23.72 -8.71 1.13
N SER A 326 -24.04 -7.59 0.46
CA SER A 326 -23.58 -7.35 -0.90
C SER A 326 -22.05 -7.16 -0.95
N ASP A 327 -21.41 -7.43 -2.11
CA ASP A 327 -19.99 -7.16 -2.33
C ASP A 327 -19.63 -5.70 -2.05
N GLY A 328 -20.52 -4.77 -2.41
CA GLY A 328 -20.32 -3.34 -2.14
C GLY A 328 -20.33 -3.02 -0.65
N THR A 329 -21.26 -3.60 0.11
CA THR A 329 -21.29 -3.44 1.57
C THR A 329 -20.03 -4.03 2.20
N ARG A 330 -19.64 -5.24 1.80
CA ARG A 330 -18.40 -5.88 2.29
C ARG A 330 -17.16 -5.03 1.98
N ARG A 331 -17.09 -4.45 0.77
CA ARG A 331 -16.01 -3.54 0.38
C ARG A 331 -15.94 -2.29 1.25
N LEU A 332 -17.08 -1.72 1.65
CA LEU A 332 -17.08 -0.58 2.57
C LEU A 332 -16.45 -0.92 3.91
N PHE A 333 -16.65 -2.13 4.45
CA PHE A 333 -15.98 -2.57 5.67
C PHE A 333 -14.45 -2.63 5.50
N ASP A 334 -13.95 -3.05 4.33
CA ASP A 334 -12.51 -3.00 4.05
C ASP A 334 -11.97 -1.56 4.00
N LEU A 335 -12.78 -0.61 3.53
CA LEU A 335 -12.41 0.80 3.47
C LEU A 335 -12.57 1.53 4.82
N MET A 336 -13.44 1.03 5.71
CA MET A 336 -13.67 1.61 7.04
C MET A 336 -12.39 1.66 7.87
N ASP A 337 -11.51 0.66 7.76
CA ASP A 337 -10.24 0.66 8.46
C ASP A 337 -9.41 1.90 8.14
N MET A 338 -9.38 2.30 6.88
CA MET A 338 -8.67 3.53 6.48
C MET A 338 -9.27 4.80 7.10
N LEU A 339 -10.59 4.82 7.37
CA LEU A 339 -11.26 5.95 8.01
C LEU A 339 -11.06 5.99 9.53
N LEU A 340 -10.83 4.83 10.14
CA LEU A 340 -10.73 4.67 11.59
C LEU A 340 -9.30 4.68 12.10
N ASN A 341 -8.33 4.48 11.21
CA ASN A 341 -6.92 4.39 11.58
C ASN A 341 -6.42 5.70 12.19
N LYS A 342 -5.85 5.59 13.39
CA LYS A 342 -5.26 6.70 14.14
C LYS A 342 -3.73 6.74 14.04
N ARG A 343 -3.12 5.77 13.35
CA ARG A 343 -1.67 5.77 13.14
C ARG A 343 -1.29 6.96 12.26
N GLU A 344 -0.19 7.59 12.58
CA GLU A 344 0.36 8.67 11.77
C GLU A 344 1.32 8.13 10.71
N ASP A 345 1.50 8.91 9.64
CA ASP A 345 2.47 8.66 8.57
C ASP A 345 2.20 7.38 7.75
N VAL A 346 0.92 7.05 7.52
CA VAL A 346 0.52 5.86 6.76
C VAL A 346 0.27 6.21 5.29
N LEU A 347 0.83 5.38 4.41
CA LEU A 347 0.51 5.33 2.99
C LEU A 347 -0.40 4.14 2.70
N TYR A 348 -1.62 4.40 2.28
CA TYR A 348 -2.50 3.40 1.71
C TYR A 348 -2.30 3.33 0.20
N VAL A 349 -2.06 2.13 -0.31
CA VAL A 349 -2.01 1.82 -1.75
C VAL A 349 -3.16 0.88 -2.06
N VAL A 350 -4.16 1.37 -2.79
CA VAL A 350 -5.40 0.64 -3.05
C VAL A 350 -5.56 0.39 -4.55
N ASP A 351 -5.60 -0.87 -4.94
CA ASP A 351 -5.92 -1.21 -6.33
C ASP A 351 -7.44 -1.33 -6.50
N GLU A 352 -7.98 -0.67 -7.53
CA GLU A 352 -9.42 -0.60 -7.82
C GLU A 352 -10.25 -0.17 -6.61
N LEU A 353 -10.06 1.08 -6.15
CA LEU A 353 -10.75 1.61 -4.96
C LEU A 353 -12.27 1.46 -5.07
N GLU A 354 -12.83 1.74 -6.23
CA GLU A 354 -14.27 1.74 -6.53
C GLU A 354 -14.87 0.35 -6.72
N ARG A 355 -14.06 -0.72 -6.70
CA ARG A 355 -14.54 -2.07 -7.00
C ARG A 355 -15.79 -2.40 -6.16
N SER A 356 -16.85 -2.81 -6.84
CA SER A 356 -18.16 -3.13 -6.26
C SER A 356 -18.89 -1.98 -5.57
N LEU A 357 -18.36 -0.75 -5.65
CA LEU A 357 -19.00 0.44 -5.09
C LEU A 357 -19.74 1.26 -6.15
N HIS A 358 -20.87 1.83 -5.77
CA HIS A 358 -21.48 2.88 -6.58
C HIS A 358 -20.58 4.14 -6.55
N PRO A 359 -20.41 4.88 -7.67
CA PRO A 359 -19.54 6.07 -7.73
C PRO A 359 -19.78 7.08 -6.60
N LYS A 360 -21.02 7.29 -6.19
CA LYS A 360 -21.36 8.19 -5.07
C LYS A 360 -20.86 7.70 -3.72
N LEU A 361 -20.72 6.38 -3.52
CA LEU A 361 -20.12 5.83 -2.30
C LEU A 361 -18.61 6.05 -2.29
N THR A 362 -17.95 5.89 -3.45
CA THR A 362 -16.53 6.20 -3.63
C THR A 362 -16.25 7.68 -3.36
N GLU A 363 -17.05 8.57 -3.95
CA GLU A 363 -16.97 10.03 -3.69
C GLU A 363 -17.13 10.32 -2.17
N ARG A 364 -18.15 9.71 -1.54
CA ARG A 364 -18.40 9.89 -0.11
C ARG A 364 -17.26 9.40 0.76
N PHE A 365 -16.69 8.24 0.42
CA PHE A 365 -15.52 7.71 1.10
C PHE A 365 -14.33 8.67 1.03
N LEU A 366 -14.01 9.19 -0.16
CA LEU A 366 -12.90 10.14 -0.35
C LEU A 366 -13.11 11.43 0.46
N GLN A 367 -14.33 11.97 0.49
CA GLN A 367 -14.66 13.13 1.31
C GLN A 367 -14.45 12.87 2.81
N LEU A 368 -14.91 11.70 3.30
CA LEU A 368 -14.76 11.31 4.70
C LEU A 368 -13.29 11.07 5.05
N PHE A 369 -12.52 10.44 4.17
CA PHE A 369 -11.09 10.23 4.37
C PHE A 369 -10.37 11.57 4.58
N MET A 370 -10.63 12.57 3.74
CA MET A 370 -10.06 13.91 3.92
C MET A 370 -10.52 14.59 5.21
N GLN A 371 -11.83 14.51 5.48
CA GLN A 371 -12.42 15.17 6.66
C GLN A 371 -11.87 14.60 7.97
N LEU A 372 -11.69 13.27 8.05
CA LEU A 372 -11.23 12.60 9.26
C LEU A 372 -9.72 12.71 9.46
N HIS A 373 -8.95 12.92 8.38
CA HIS A 373 -7.49 12.94 8.41
C HIS A 373 -6.91 14.29 7.96
N ASP A 374 -7.66 15.40 8.11
CA ASP A 374 -7.25 16.71 7.61
C ASP A 374 -5.88 17.17 8.15
N GLU A 375 -5.62 16.94 9.44
CA GLU A 375 -4.35 17.29 10.08
C GLU A 375 -3.33 16.14 10.16
N GLN A 376 -3.73 14.92 9.78
CA GLN A 376 -2.88 13.74 9.91
C GLN A 376 -1.97 13.54 8.71
N ARG A 377 -0.81 12.93 8.97
CA ARG A 377 0.15 12.51 7.93
C ARG A 377 -0.32 11.21 7.29
N MET A 378 -1.41 11.27 6.54
CA MET A 378 -1.93 10.13 5.78
C MET A 378 -1.94 10.41 4.29
N GLN A 379 -1.64 9.37 3.51
CA GLN A 379 -1.66 9.42 2.05
C GLN A 379 -2.45 8.24 1.50
N LEU A 380 -3.23 8.51 0.46
CA LEU A 380 -4.00 7.51 -0.28
C LEU A 380 -3.60 7.57 -1.76
N LEU A 381 -2.85 6.55 -2.19
CA LEU A 381 -2.58 6.28 -3.59
C LEU A 381 -3.51 5.17 -4.05
N PHE A 382 -4.30 5.40 -5.09
CA PHE A 382 -5.22 4.37 -5.55
C PHE A 382 -5.39 4.38 -7.07
N THR A 383 -5.68 3.21 -7.61
CA THR A 383 -6.06 3.05 -9.00
C THR A 383 -7.57 3.05 -9.14
N THR A 384 -8.08 3.52 -10.28
CA THR A 384 -9.51 3.55 -10.57
C THR A 384 -9.80 3.50 -12.06
N HIS A 385 -10.97 2.97 -12.41
CA HIS A 385 -11.58 3.07 -13.73
C HIS A 385 -12.75 4.08 -13.75
N GLU A 386 -13.14 4.57 -12.58
CA GLU A 386 -14.33 5.40 -12.43
C GLU A 386 -14.05 6.86 -12.83
N SER A 387 -14.39 7.18 -14.07
CA SER A 387 -14.17 8.53 -14.61
C SER A 387 -15.07 9.59 -13.99
N SER A 388 -16.22 9.24 -13.41
CA SER A 388 -17.16 10.19 -12.82
C SER A 388 -16.60 10.92 -11.60
N ILE A 389 -15.65 10.29 -10.87
CA ILE A 389 -14.96 10.94 -9.75
C ILE A 389 -13.78 11.81 -10.18
N MET A 390 -13.44 11.88 -11.48
CA MET A 390 -12.41 12.77 -12.02
C MET A 390 -12.92 14.22 -12.04
N ASP A 391 -12.98 14.83 -10.88
CA ASP A 391 -13.53 16.19 -10.70
C ASP A 391 -12.55 17.04 -9.87
N GLN A 392 -12.41 18.32 -10.26
CA GLN A 392 -11.59 19.31 -9.53
C GLN A 392 -12.19 19.71 -8.18
N ALA A 393 -13.47 19.41 -7.93
CA ALA A 393 -14.08 19.54 -6.61
C ALA A 393 -13.57 18.46 -5.65
N ILE A 394 -13.13 17.30 -6.18
CA ILE A 394 -12.63 16.16 -5.39
C ILE A 394 -11.11 16.17 -5.38
N PHE A 395 -10.45 16.36 -6.51
CA PHE A 395 -9.00 16.26 -6.63
C PHE A 395 -8.35 17.54 -7.16
N ARG A 396 -7.11 17.72 -6.77
CA ARG A 396 -6.19 18.66 -7.42
C ARG A 396 -5.69 18.04 -8.73
N ARG A 397 -5.32 18.85 -9.69
CA ARG A 397 -4.81 18.35 -10.98
C ARG A 397 -3.48 17.60 -10.85
N ASP A 398 -2.63 17.98 -9.89
CA ASP A 398 -1.36 17.33 -9.59
C ASP A 398 -1.54 16.02 -8.81
N GLU A 399 -2.75 15.70 -8.32
CA GLU A 399 -3.12 14.41 -7.73
C GLU A 399 -3.58 13.39 -8.78
N ILE A 400 -3.93 13.82 -10.00
CA ILE A 400 -4.46 12.96 -11.04
C ILE A 400 -3.33 12.48 -11.96
N TRP A 401 -3.19 11.18 -12.04
CA TRP A 401 -2.18 10.47 -12.81
C TRP A 401 -2.81 9.55 -13.84
N PHE A 402 -2.11 9.32 -14.94
CA PHE A 402 -2.51 8.42 -16.00
C PHE A 402 -1.46 7.34 -16.22
N VAL A 403 -1.91 6.10 -16.43
CA VAL A 403 -1.06 5.01 -16.92
C VAL A 403 -1.55 4.62 -18.30
N GLU A 404 -0.67 4.71 -19.26
CA GLU A 404 -0.94 4.42 -20.67
C GLU A 404 0.04 3.38 -21.19
N ARG A 405 -0.46 2.46 -22.02
CA ARG A 405 0.34 1.43 -22.67
C ARG A 405 0.58 1.81 -24.13
N ASN A 406 1.83 1.81 -24.55
CA ASN A 406 2.21 2.10 -25.91
C ASN A 406 2.09 0.87 -26.84
N ALA A 407 2.34 1.05 -28.15
CA ALA A 407 2.29 -0.02 -29.14
C ALA A 407 3.29 -1.16 -28.87
N GLU A 408 4.37 -0.91 -28.13
CA GLU A 408 5.37 -1.90 -27.72
C GLU A 408 4.98 -2.63 -26.43
N ASN A 409 3.76 -2.47 -25.98
CA ASN A 409 3.25 -3.00 -24.71
C ASN A 409 3.97 -2.52 -23.44
N ALA A 410 4.69 -1.41 -23.51
CA ALA A 410 5.29 -0.75 -22.35
C ALA A 410 4.35 0.29 -21.76
N SER A 411 4.27 0.32 -20.43
CA SER A 411 3.49 1.32 -19.69
C SER A 411 4.34 2.55 -19.39
N SER A 412 3.70 3.72 -19.49
CA SER A 412 4.22 4.99 -19.00
C SER A 412 3.24 5.61 -18.01
N ILE A 413 3.76 6.40 -17.06
CA ILE A 413 2.97 7.12 -16.07
C ILE A 413 3.20 8.63 -16.21
N TYR A 414 2.15 9.43 -16.12
CA TYR A 414 2.24 10.88 -16.19
C TYR A 414 1.10 11.58 -15.48
N SER A 415 1.35 12.79 -14.99
CA SER A 415 0.36 13.60 -14.26
C SER A 415 -0.49 14.44 -15.22
N LEU A 416 -1.74 14.70 -14.83
CA LEU A 416 -2.62 15.67 -15.50
C LEU A 416 -2.03 17.10 -15.51
N ASP A 417 -1.18 17.45 -14.54
CA ASP A 417 -0.54 18.78 -14.48
C ASP A 417 0.36 19.10 -15.69
N ARG A 418 0.81 18.07 -16.45
CA ARG A 418 1.55 18.28 -17.71
C ARG A 418 0.70 18.92 -18.83
N PHE A 419 -0.64 18.83 -18.75
CA PHE A 419 -1.54 19.35 -19.76
C PHE A 419 -1.96 20.79 -19.43
N LYS A 420 -1.77 21.70 -20.36
CA LYS A 420 -2.16 23.13 -20.24
C LYS A 420 -3.61 23.30 -20.67
N GLU A 421 -4.56 22.99 -19.79
CA GLU A 421 -5.98 23.21 -20.06
C GLU A 421 -6.59 24.26 -19.13
N ARG A 422 -7.71 24.84 -19.57
CA ARG A 422 -8.50 25.79 -18.78
C ARG A 422 -9.12 25.07 -17.57
N TYR A 423 -9.22 25.76 -16.45
CA TYR A 423 -9.79 25.23 -15.20
C TYR A 423 -11.31 25.00 -15.23
N ASP A 424 -12.01 25.57 -16.21
CA ASP A 424 -13.47 25.48 -16.37
C ASP A 424 -13.95 24.22 -17.12
N LYS A 425 -13.04 23.38 -17.58
CA LYS A 425 -13.38 22.13 -18.26
C LYS A 425 -13.75 21.01 -17.29
N VAL A 426 -14.79 20.25 -17.67
CA VAL A 426 -15.16 19.01 -17.02
C VAL A 426 -14.11 17.94 -17.36
N LEU A 427 -13.27 17.59 -16.39
CA LEU A 427 -12.12 16.69 -16.58
C LEU A 427 -12.53 15.31 -17.05
N SER A 428 -13.59 14.73 -16.46
CA SER A 428 -14.12 13.42 -16.84
C SER A 428 -14.53 13.35 -18.30
N LYS A 429 -15.21 14.39 -18.82
CA LYS A 429 -15.58 14.47 -20.23
C LYS A 429 -14.36 14.55 -21.14
N ALA A 430 -13.39 15.40 -20.81
CA ALA A 430 -12.16 15.55 -21.59
C ALA A 430 -11.33 14.24 -21.60
N TYR A 431 -11.30 13.51 -20.49
CA TYR A 431 -10.67 12.18 -20.41
C TYR A 431 -11.36 11.17 -21.34
N LEU A 432 -12.69 11.06 -21.27
CA LEU A 432 -13.46 10.14 -22.12
C LEU A 432 -13.37 10.50 -23.60
N GLU A 433 -13.15 11.78 -23.94
CA GLU A 433 -12.84 12.25 -25.30
C GLU A 433 -11.39 11.90 -25.75
N GLY A 434 -10.57 11.29 -24.89
CA GLY A 434 -9.20 10.88 -25.18
C GLY A 434 -8.16 12.00 -25.14
N ARG A 435 -8.50 13.20 -24.64
CA ARG A 435 -7.59 14.35 -24.65
C ARG A 435 -6.35 14.17 -23.78
N TYR A 436 -6.43 13.32 -22.77
CA TYR A 436 -5.33 13.02 -21.85
C TYR A 436 -4.65 11.70 -22.16
N GLY A 437 -5.09 10.96 -23.21
CA GLY A 437 -4.67 9.60 -23.46
C GLY A 437 -5.25 8.60 -22.44
N ALA A 438 -4.59 7.49 -22.26
CA ALA A 438 -4.91 6.45 -21.26
C ALA A 438 -6.34 5.89 -21.33
N ILE A 439 -7.01 6.00 -22.48
CA ILE A 439 -8.32 5.41 -22.79
C ILE A 439 -8.15 4.17 -23.69
N PRO A 440 -9.15 3.25 -23.71
CA PRO A 440 -9.14 2.12 -24.64
C PRO A 440 -9.17 2.60 -26.10
N VAL A 441 -8.32 2.03 -26.93
CA VAL A 441 -8.33 2.21 -28.39
C VAL A 441 -8.92 0.95 -29.01
N PHE A 442 -10.06 1.05 -29.70
CA PHE A 442 -10.70 -0.07 -30.34
C PHE A 442 -10.28 -0.16 -31.81
N SER A 443 -9.89 -1.36 -32.25
CA SER A 443 -9.77 -1.68 -33.69
C SER A 443 -11.14 -2.05 -34.25
N THR A 444 -11.39 -1.71 -35.50
CA THR A 444 -12.58 -2.22 -36.22
C THR A 444 -12.39 -3.71 -36.50
N PHE A 445 -13.37 -4.53 -36.14
CA PHE A 445 -13.42 -5.94 -36.51
C PHE A 445 -14.24 -6.05 -37.82
N ASP A 446 -13.63 -6.55 -38.89
CA ASP A 446 -14.33 -6.85 -40.14
C ASP A 446 -14.70 -8.35 -40.15
N PHE A 447 -15.98 -8.65 -40.07
CA PHE A 447 -16.53 -10.01 -40.14
C PHE A 447 -16.42 -10.65 -41.53
N ARG A 448 -15.91 -9.94 -42.53
CA ARG A 448 -15.87 -10.38 -43.93
C ARG A 448 -14.56 -11.03 -44.35
N GLU A 449 -13.57 -11.12 -43.48
CA GLU A 449 -12.23 -11.68 -43.80
C GLU A 449 -12.10 -13.17 -43.44
N GLU A 450 -13.17 -13.91 -43.14
CA GLU A 450 -13.12 -15.36 -42.94
C GLU A 450 -13.98 -16.10 -44.01
N GLU A 451 -13.64 -15.94 -45.30
CA GLU A 451 -14.04 -16.87 -46.35
C GLU A 451 -12.83 -17.38 -47.12
#